data_5d867ed782f16b9800584dbc57f63365
#
_entry.id   5d867ed782f16b9800584dbc57f63365
#
_cell.length_a   1.000
_cell.length_b   1.000
_cell.length_c   1.000
_cell.angle_alpha   90.00
_cell.angle_beta   90.00
_cell.angle_gamma   90.00
#
_symmetry.space_group_name_H-M   'P 1'
#
loop_
_entity.id
_entity.type
_entity.pdbx_description
1 polymer ?
#
loop_
_entity_poly.entity_id
_entity_poly.type
_entity_poly.pdbx_seq_one_letter_code
_entity_poly.pdbx_strand_id
1 'polypeptide(L)'
;DRIEHITALLKESHSVRLTGLGFHIGSQILDVQPFMDSFTILLKVAGELEAEGFKIEHLDLGGGIGIPYQDEEEPDLSVYADLLAVHQGDRRILFEPGRYIVGNTGVLLSTVLYRKAANEKTFLIVDGAMNDLIRPSLYQAYHEIRPLQQTEADSMVMDVGGPVCETGDFFARDRRLPPLDPGDLLAVMNAGAYGFVAASNY
;
A
#
# COMPACT_ATOMS: atom_id res chain seq x y z
N ASP A 1 -27.28 -1.86 19.10
CA ASP A 1 -26.15 -1.00 19.37
C ASP A 1 -26.01 0.14 18.40
N ARG A 2 -24.80 0.36 17.77
CA ARG A 2 -24.59 1.49 16.88
C ARG A 2 -25.37 1.37 15.57
N ILE A 3 -25.48 0.17 15.02
CA ILE A 3 -26.23 -0.08 13.78
C ILE A 3 -27.72 0.21 14.04
N GLU A 4 -28.32 -0.28 15.09
CA GLU A 4 -29.71 -0.01 15.46
C GLU A 4 -29.99 1.49 15.64
N HIS A 5 -29.06 2.22 16.26
CA HIS A 5 -29.19 3.67 16.39
C HIS A 5 -29.16 4.39 15.04
N ILE A 6 -28.22 4.01 14.15
CA ILE A 6 -28.11 4.59 12.81
C ILE A 6 -29.35 4.28 11.98
N THR A 7 -29.85 3.05 12.03
CA THR A 7 -31.06 2.64 11.29
C THR A 7 -32.31 3.38 11.75
N ALA A 8 -32.45 3.63 13.06
CA ALA A 8 -33.54 4.46 13.59
C ALA A 8 -33.49 5.87 13.02
N LEU A 9 -32.32 6.51 13.03
CA LEU A 9 -32.15 7.86 12.47
C LEU A 9 -32.43 7.90 10.96
N LEU A 10 -32.02 6.87 10.23
CA LEU A 10 -32.27 6.77 8.77
C LEU A 10 -33.76 6.60 8.43
N LYS A 11 -34.50 5.86 9.28
CA LYS A 11 -35.96 5.69 9.11
C LYS A 11 -36.73 7.01 9.34
N GLU A 12 -36.22 7.88 10.19
CA GLU A 12 -36.82 9.20 10.47
C GLU A 12 -36.39 10.28 9.44
N SER A 13 -35.32 10.01 8.68
CA SER A 13 -34.76 10.98 7.73
C SER A 13 -35.59 11.05 6.44
N HIS A 14 -35.92 12.25 6.02
CA HIS A 14 -36.54 12.54 4.72
C HIS A 14 -35.53 12.98 3.65
N SER A 15 -34.26 13.21 4.04
CA SER A 15 -33.23 13.79 3.18
C SER A 15 -32.10 12.82 2.83
N VAL A 16 -32.00 11.68 3.54
CA VAL A 16 -30.94 10.68 3.35
C VAL A 16 -31.54 9.31 3.11
N ARG A 17 -31.01 8.62 2.14
CA ARG A 17 -31.39 7.23 1.82
C ARG A 17 -30.15 6.34 1.90
N LEU A 18 -30.24 5.25 2.65
CA LEU A 18 -29.22 4.20 2.64
C LEU A 18 -29.30 3.43 1.32
N THR A 19 -28.23 3.40 0.56
CA THR A 19 -28.16 2.72 -0.74
C THR A 19 -27.12 1.62 -0.79
N GLY A 20 -26.18 1.58 0.15
CA GLY A 20 -25.12 0.59 0.17
C GLY A 20 -24.40 0.52 1.50
N LEU A 21 -23.58 -0.50 1.61
CA LEU A 21 -22.68 -0.74 2.73
C LEU A 21 -21.27 -0.93 2.21
N GLY A 22 -20.28 -0.61 3.03
CA GLY A 22 -18.89 -0.83 2.66
C GLY A 22 -18.00 -1.07 3.87
N PHE A 23 -16.82 -1.59 3.60
CA PHE A 23 -15.75 -1.73 4.59
C PHE A 23 -14.40 -1.34 4.00
N HIS A 24 -13.47 -1.01 4.87
CA HIS A 24 -12.05 -0.89 4.55
C HIS A 24 -11.28 -1.44 5.75
N ILE A 25 -10.70 -2.64 5.63
CA ILE A 25 -10.15 -3.39 6.76
C ILE A 25 -8.66 -3.16 6.98
N GLY A 26 -8.00 -2.44 6.10
CA GLY A 26 -6.58 -2.14 6.21
C GLY A 26 -5.91 -1.90 4.87
N SER A 27 -4.60 -1.91 4.87
CA SER A 27 -3.78 -1.69 3.67
C SER A 27 -2.61 -2.68 3.63
N GLN A 28 -2.14 -3.04 2.43
CA GLN A 28 -1.08 -4.00 2.22
C GLN A 28 -1.44 -5.40 2.75
N ILE A 29 -2.65 -5.86 2.44
CA ILE A 29 -3.15 -7.18 2.82
C ILE A 29 -2.91 -8.12 1.65
N LEU A 30 -2.08 -9.15 1.85
CA LEU A 30 -1.72 -10.15 0.83
C LEU A 30 -2.54 -11.44 0.97
N ASP A 31 -3.04 -11.72 2.18
CA ASP A 31 -3.95 -12.83 2.42
C ASP A 31 -5.40 -12.42 2.09
N VAL A 32 -6.07 -13.17 1.23
CA VAL A 32 -7.45 -12.89 0.82
C VAL A 32 -8.50 -13.29 1.88
N GLN A 33 -8.14 -14.14 2.86
CA GLN A 33 -9.07 -14.63 3.87
C GLN A 33 -9.74 -13.50 4.69
N PRO A 34 -9.03 -12.45 5.15
CA PRO A 34 -9.66 -11.32 5.84
C PRO A 34 -10.72 -10.59 5.01
N PHE A 35 -10.55 -10.52 3.68
CA PHE A 35 -11.57 -9.95 2.79
C PHE A 35 -12.80 -10.84 2.70
N MET A 36 -12.62 -12.16 2.60
CA MET A 36 -13.71 -13.13 2.57
C MET A 36 -14.54 -13.10 3.86
N ASP A 37 -13.86 -13.04 5.01
CA ASP A 37 -14.51 -12.95 6.32
C ASP A 37 -15.31 -11.64 6.45
N SER A 38 -14.72 -10.53 6.02
CA SER A 38 -15.36 -9.21 6.05
C SER A 38 -16.56 -9.13 5.10
N PHE A 39 -16.46 -9.73 3.93
CA PHE A 39 -17.57 -9.82 2.98
C PHE A 39 -18.74 -10.64 3.55
N THR A 40 -18.44 -11.74 4.22
CA THR A 40 -19.46 -12.57 4.91
C THR A 40 -20.20 -11.76 5.97
N ILE A 41 -19.49 -10.95 6.76
CA ILE A 41 -20.09 -10.05 7.74
C ILE A 41 -20.94 -8.98 7.04
N LEU A 42 -20.44 -8.39 5.94
CA LEU A 42 -21.16 -7.39 5.18
C LEU A 42 -22.47 -7.91 4.62
N LEU A 43 -22.48 -9.13 4.08
CA LEU A 43 -23.69 -9.80 3.59
C LEU A 43 -24.71 -10.03 4.71
N LYS A 44 -24.26 -10.43 5.88
CA LYS A 44 -25.14 -10.61 7.05
C LYS A 44 -25.80 -9.29 7.44
N VAL A 45 -25.02 -8.21 7.56
CA VAL A 45 -25.54 -6.88 7.90
C VAL A 45 -26.50 -6.36 6.82
N ALA A 46 -26.17 -6.59 5.55
CA ALA A 46 -27.06 -6.22 4.43
C ALA A 46 -28.43 -6.94 4.55
N GLY A 47 -28.41 -8.24 4.82
CA GLY A 47 -29.66 -9.01 4.99
C GLY A 47 -30.49 -8.56 6.21
N GLU A 48 -29.86 -8.20 7.32
CA GLU A 48 -30.53 -7.65 8.50
C GLU A 48 -31.22 -6.31 8.17
N LEU A 49 -30.53 -5.41 7.45
CA LEU A 49 -31.07 -4.13 7.04
C LEU A 49 -32.20 -4.26 5.99
N GLU A 50 -32.07 -5.20 5.07
CA GLU A 50 -33.14 -5.50 4.09
C GLU A 50 -34.40 -6.05 4.77
N ALA A 51 -34.23 -6.86 5.81
CA ALA A 51 -35.36 -7.33 6.63
C ALA A 51 -36.07 -6.17 7.37
N GLU A 52 -35.35 -5.08 7.64
CA GLU A 52 -35.91 -3.85 8.23
C GLU A 52 -36.52 -2.90 7.18
N GLY A 53 -36.50 -3.26 5.89
CA GLY A 53 -37.10 -2.51 4.80
C GLY A 53 -36.16 -1.58 4.04
N PHE A 54 -34.87 -1.60 4.31
CA PHE A 54 -33.88 -0.85 3.51
C PHE A 54 -33.61 -1.58 2.19
N LYS A 55 -33.30 -0.81 1.14
CA LYS A 55 -32.86 -1.36 -0.14
C LYS A 55 -31.37 -1.17 -0.32
N ILE A 56 -30.61 -2.25 -0.25
CA ILE A 56 -29.16 -2.23 -0.47
C ILE A 56 -28.86 -2.50 -1.93
N GLU A 57 -28.41 -1.46 -2.63
CA GLU A 57 -28.18 -1.46 -4.09
C GLU A 57 -26.73 -1.81 -4.43
N HIS A 58 -25.78 -1.57 -3.50
CA HIS A 58 -24.37 -1.88 -3.71
C HIS A 58 -23.65 -2.26 -2.43
N LEU A 59 -22.57 -3.03 -2.58
CA LEU A 59 -21.64 -3.39 -1.54
C LEU A 59 -20.24 -2.92 -1.96
N ASP A 60 -19.62 -2.08 -1.13
CA ASP A 60 -18.27 -1.60 -1.36
C ASP A 60 -17.29 -2.42 -0.51
N LEU A 61 -16.37 -3.09 -1.17
CA LEU A 61 -15.38 -3.96 -0.53
C LEU A 61 -14.09 -3.20 -0.18
N GLY A 62 -14.09 -1.89 -0.42
CA GLY A 62 -12.97 -1.02 -0.12
C GLY A 62 -11.73 -1.34 -0.94
N GLY A 63 -10.62 -0.88 -0.42
CA GLY A 63 -9.29 -1.17 -0.94
C GLY A 63 -8.50 -2.08 0.00
N GLY A 64 -7.19 -1.92 -0.02
CA GLY A 64 -6.31 -2.61 0.92
C GLY A 64 -5.57 -3.80 0.34
N ILE A 65 -5.92 -4.26 -0.87
CA ILE A 65 -5.19 -5.32 -1.57
C ILE A 65 -3.73 -4.90 -1.73
N GLY A 66 -2.83 -5.76 -1.26
CA GLY A 66 -1.39 -5.55 -1.26
C GLY A 66 -0.72 -5.90 -2.58
N ILE A 67 0.55 -5.53 -2.68
CA ILE A 67 1.47 -5.97 -3.72
C ILE A 67 2.72 -6.56 -3.07
N PRO A 68 3.44 -7.47 -3.71
CA PRO A 68 4.76 -7.89 -3.25
C PRO A 68 5.75 -6.71 -3.30
N TYR A 69 6.49 -6.49 -2.23
CA TYR A 69 7.59 -5.54 -2.18
C TYR A 69 8.95 -6.23 -2.14
N GLN A 70 8.98 -7.48 -1.68
CA GLN A 70 10.17 -8.31 -1.58
C GLN A 70 9.86 -9.71 -2.11
N ASP A 71 9.80 -10.71 -1.27
CA ASP A 71 9.64 -12.13 -1.61
C ASP A 71 8.23 -12.64 -1.30
N GLU A 72 7.29 -11.73 -1.04
CA GLU A 72 5.92 -12.11 -0.77
C GLU A 72 5.24 -12.62 -2.05
N GLU A 73 4.31 -13.55 -1.90
CA GLU A 73 3.46 -14.01 -3.00
C GLU A 73 2.36 -12.98 -3.30
N GLU A 74 1.99 -12.89 -4.57
CA GLU A 74 0.82 -12.08 -4.97
C GLU A 74 -0.47 -12.68 -4.40
N PRO A 75 -1.44 -11.84 -3.97
CA PRO A 75 -2.71 -12.34 -3.48
C PRO A 75 -3.48 -13.06 -4.59
N ASP A 76 -3.97 -14.28 -4.31
CA ASP A 76 -4.83 -15.01 -5.23
C ASP A 76 -6.25 -14.42 -5.22
N LEU A 77 -6.51 -13.50 -6.12
CA LEU A 77 -7.80 -12.85 -6.25
C LEU A 77 -8.88 -13.73 -6.91
N SER A 78 -8.53 -14.88 -7.47
CA SER A 78 -9.52 -15.78 -8.11
C SER A 78 -10.49 -16.33 -7.08
N VAL A 79 -10.00 -16.77 -5.93
CA VAL A 79 -10.82 -17.27 -4.82
C VAL A 79 -11.79 -16.20 -4.32
N TYR A 80 -11.32 -14.94 -4.24
CA TYR A 80 -12.17 -13.82 -3.84
C TYR A 80 -13.22 -13.50 -4.89
N ALA A 81 -12.86 -13.54 -6.18
CA ALA A 81 -13.79 -13.33 -7.28
C ALA A 81 -14.90 -14.39 -7.33
N ASP A 82 -14.56 -15.66 -7.11
CA ASP A 82 -15.53 -16.76 -7.05
C ASP A 82 -16.54 -16.58 -5.91
N LEU A 83 -16.07 -16.19 -4.74
CA LEU A 83 -16.95 -15.88 -3.61
C LEU A 83 -17.95 -14.77 -3.93
N LEU A 84 -17.46 -13.69 -4.57
CA LEU A 84 -18.29 -12.56 -4.97
C LEU A 84 -19.35 -12.97 -5.99
N ALA A 85 -18.97 -13.73 -7.01
CA ALA A 85 -19.85 -14.19 -8.06
C ALA A 85 -21.06 -14.98 -7.53
N VAL A 86 -20.84 -15.74 -6.46
CA VAL A 86 -21.91 -16.57 -5.84
C VAL A 86 -22.83 -15.73 -4.94
N HIS A 87 -22.30 -14.72 -4.24
CA HIS A 87 -23.00 -14.09 -3.11
C HIS A 87 -23.47 -12.63 -3.35
N GLN A 88 -23.05 -12.00 -4.45
CA GLN A 88 -23.42 -10.61 -4.71
C GLN A 88 -24.96 -10.40 -4.94
N GLY A 89 -25.64 -11.40 -5.49
CA GLY A 89 -27.03 -11.28 -5.93
C GLY A 89 -27.20 -10.21 -7.01
N ASP A 90 -28.24 -9.39 -6.91
CA ASP A 90 -28.50 -8.25 -7.83
C ASP A 90 -27.77 -6.96 -7.43
N ARG A 91 -26.92 -6.99 -6.37
CA ARG A 91 -26.21 -5.82 -5.88
C ARG A 91 -24.96 -5.55 -6.73
N ARG A 92 -24.64 -4.29 -6.93
CA ARG A 92 -23.37 -3.91 -7.55
C ARG A 92 -22.25 -4.06 -6.52
N ILE A 93 -21.13 -4.64 -6.94
CA ILE A 93 -19.92 -4.70 -6.16
C ILE A 93 -19.02 -3.53 -6.57
N LEU A 94 -18.51 -2.81 -5.57
CA LEU A 94 -17.55 -1.73 -5.72
C LEU A 94 -16.22 -2.11 -5.08
N PHE A 95 -15.13 -1.59 -5.62
CA PHE A 95 -13.76 -1.76 -5.10
C PHE A 95 -13.02 -0.43 -5.15
N GLU A 96 -12.09 -0.26 -4.21
CA GLU A 96 -11.22 0.92 -4.11
C GLU A 96 -9.72 0.53 -4.15
N PRO A 97 -9.23 -0.22 -5.16
CA PRO A 97 -7.89 -0.80 -5.18
C PRO A 97 -6.83 0.27 -5.54
N GLY A 98 -6.37 1.05 -4.56
CA GLY A 98 -5.32 2.05 -4.76
C GLY A 98 -3.95 1.43 -5.03
N ARG A 99 -3.32 0.87 -3.98
CA ARG A 99 -1.98 0.29 -4.05
C ARG A 99 -1.84 -0.79 -5.11
N TYR A 100 -2.80 -1.68 -5.19
CA TYR A 100 -2.76 -2.81 -6.13
C TYR A 100 -2.64 -2.35 -7.59
N ILE A 101 -3.27 -1.22 -7.94
CA ILE A 101 -3.21 -0.68 -9.32
C ILE A 101 -1.92 0.11 -9.56
N VAL A 102 -1.51 0.96 -8.61
CA VAL A 102 -0.45 1.94 -8.89
C VAL A 102 0.88 1.65 -8.21
N GLY A 103 0.96 0.71 -7.28
CA GLY A 103 2.15 0.49 -6.46
C GLY A 103 3.41 0.20 -7.27
N ASN A 104 3.31 -0.71 -8.22
CA ASN A 104 4.42 -1.14 -9.08
C ASN A 104 4.58 -0.31 -10.37
N THR A 105 3.76 0.72 -10.57
CA THR A 105 3.83 1.57 -11.78
C THR A 105 4.76 2.76 -11.64
N GLY A 106 5.30 3.01 -10.45
CA GLY A 106 6.17 4.14 -10.19
C GLY A 106 7.49 3.73 -9.54
N VAL A 107 8.53 4.49 -9.84
CA VAL A 107 9.86 4.39 -9.24
C VAL A 107 10.31 5.78 -8.79
N LEU A 108 11.11 5.84 -7.73
CA LEU A 108 11.86 7.05 -7.39
C LEU A 108 13.27 6.90 -7.96
N LEU A 109 13.65 7.78 -8.87
CA LEU A 109 15.02 7.88 -9.36
C LEU A 109 15.82 8.79 -8.45
N SER A 110 17.05 8.39 -8.14
CA SER A 110 17.94 9.16 -7.30
C SER A 110 19.37 9.04 -7.77
N THR A 111 20.13 10.11 -7.59
CA THR A 111 21.54 10.19 -7.96
C THR A 111 22.42 9.97 -6.74
N VAL A 112 23.46 9.17 -6.86
CA VAL A 112 24.47 9.04 -5.82
C VAL A 112 25.27 10.33 -5.71
N LEU A 113 25.25 10.93 -4.52
CA LEU A 113 26.04 12.13 -4.22
C LEU A 113 27.45 11.74 -3.79
N TYR A 114 27.56 10.77 -2.88
CA TYR A 114 28.86 10.21 -2.46
C TYR A 114 28.71 8.89 -1.70
N ARG A 115 29.81 8.14 -1.62
CA ARG A 115 29.94 6.93 -0.82
C ARG A 115 30.89 7.19 0.34
N LYS A 116 30.47 6.87 1.56
CA LYS A 116 31.25 7.06 2.77
C LYS A 116 31.47 5.73 3.49
N ALA A 117 32.71 5.32 3.62
CA ALA A 117 33.09 4.23 4.53
C ALA A 117 33.31 4.77 5.94
N ALA A 118 32.70 4.17 6.94
CA ALA A 118 32.83 4.53 8.34
C ALA A 118 32.88 3.25 9.18
N ASN A 119 34.04 2.95 9.75
CA ASN A 119 34.28 1.75 10.52
C ASN A 119 33.83 0.47 9.79
N GLU A 120 32.78 -0.17 10.31
CA GLU A 120 32.24 -1.43 9.76
C GLU A 120 31.09 -1.22 8.75
N LYS A 121 30.66 0.03 8.51
CA LYS A 121 29.53 0.35 7.62
C LYS A 121 29.95 1.22 6.43
N THR A 122 29.31 0.94 5.32
CA THR A 122 29.36 1.82 4.15
C THR A 122 28.00 2.51 3.97
N PHE A 123 28.04 3.82 3.79
CA PHE A 123 26.87 4.64 3.50
C PHE A 123 26.92 5.10 2.06
N LEU A 124 25.79 4.97 1.37
CA LEU A 124 25.53 5.54 0.07
C LEU A 124 24.56 6.71 0.26
N ILE A 125 25.03 7.93 0.03
CA ILE A 125 24.19 9.12 0.17
C ILE A 125 23.72 9.53 -1.22
N VAL A 126 22.41 9.72 -1.33
CA VAL A 126 21.72 10.05 -2.58
C VAL A 126 21.02 11.40 -2.47
N ASP A 127 20.58 11.96 -3.61
CA ASP A 127 19.89 13.27 -3.67
C ASP A 127 18.38 13.20 -3.28
N GLY A 128 17.77 12.02 -3.34
CA GLY A 128 16.45 11.81 -2.77
C GLY A 128 16.48 11.73 -1.25
N ALA A 129 15.36 12.04 -0.58
CA ALA A 129 15.26 12.06 0.87
C ALA A 129 13.94 11.48 1.38
N MET A 130 13.83 11.34 2.72
CA MET A 130 12.62 10.84 3.36
C MET A 130 11.35 11.65 3.02
N ASN A 131 11.50 12.92 2.69
CA ASN A 131 10.38 13.77 2.26
C ASN A 131 9.91 13.48 0.84
N ASP A 132 10.73 12.83 0.01
CA ASP A 132 10.34 12.38 -1.34
C ASP A 132 9.67 11.00 -1.30
N LEU A 133 10.12 10.11 -0.40
CA LEU A 133 9.55 8.79 -0.16
C LEU A 133 9.60 8.47 1.34
N ILE A 134 8.55 8.83 2.06
CA ILE A 134 8.49 8.71 3.52
C ILE A 134 8.36 7.26 4.01
N ARG A 135 7.91 6.33 3.19
CA ARG A 135 7.53 4.98 3.61
C ARG A 135 8.63 4.19 4.31
N PRO A 136 9.90 4.16 3.85
CA PRO A 136 10.98 3.48 4.58
C PRO A 136 11.19 4.04 5.99
N SER A 137 11.14 5.36 6.14
CA SER A 137 11.33 6.05 7.40
C SER A 137 10.16 5.86 8.37
N LEU A 138 8.91 6.04 7.88
CA LEU A 138 7.72 6.03 8.71
C LEU A 138 7.23 4.62 9.06
N TYR A 139 7.30 3.70 8.11
CA TYR A 139 6.74 2.35 8.24
C TYR A 139 7.80 1.24 8.21
N GLN A 140 9.08 1.59 8.11
CA GLN A 140 10.15 0.63 7.85
C GLN A 140 9.88 -0.22 6.59
N ALA A 141 9.15 0.37 5.64
CA ALA A 141 8.72 -0.31 4.43
C ALA A 141 9.93 -0.66 3.56
N TYR A 142 9.95 -1.91 3.10
CA TYR A 142 10.93 -2.35 2.13
C TYR A 142 10.58 -1.77 0.76
N HIS A 143 11.62 -1.28 0.06
CA HIS A 143 11.62 -1.02 -1.36
C HIS A 143 12.89 -1.63 -1.95
N GLU A 144 12.75 -2.34 -3.04
CA GLU A 144 13.91 -2.79 -3.78
C GLU A 144 14.65 -1.58 -4.36
N ILE A 145 15.98 -1.61 -4.29
CA ILE A 145 16.84 -0.57 -4.86
C ILE A 145 17.66 -1.23 -5.95
N ARG A 146 17.61 -0.69 -7.15
CA ARG A 146 18.32 -1.18 -8.33
C ARG A 146 19.21 -0.09 -8.91
N PRO A 147 20.50 -0.36 -9.15
CA PRO A 147 21.30 0.48 -10.02
C PRO A 147 20.70 0.53 -11.44
N LEU A 148 20.72 1.69 -12.09
CA LEU A 148 20.28 1.79 -13.48
C LEU A 148 21.26 1.15 -14.46
N GLN A 149 22.53 1.16 -14.13
CA GLN A 149 23.55 0.47 -14.91
C GLN A 149 23.85 -0.88 -14.28
N GLN A 150 23.73 -1.93 -15.07
CA GLN A 150 24.14 -3.26 -14.64
C GLN A 150 25.67 -3.33 -14.52
N THR A 151 26.13 -4.00 -13.47
CA THR A 151 27.56 -4.25 -13.23
C THR A 151 27.74 -5.70 -12.75
N GLU A 152 28.84 -6.30 -13.12
CA GLU A 152 29.26 -7.63 -12.63
C GLU A 152 30.06 -7.55 -11.31
N ALA A 153 30.23 -6.36 -10.75
CA ALA A 153 30.97 -6.16 -9.52
C ALA A 153 30.25 -6.84 -8.33
N ASP A 154 31.02 -7.41 -7.43
CA ASP A 154 30.52 -8.04 -6.22
C ASP A 154 29.74 -7.05 -5.36
N SER A 155 28.55 -7.47 -4.91
CA SER A 155 27.72 -6.68 -4.02
C SER A 155 28.32 -6.59 -2.63
N MET A 156 28.25 -5.40 -2.05
CA MET A 156 28.61 -5.11 -0.67
C MET A 156 27.40 -4.63 0.14
N VAL A 157 27.47 -4.78 1.46
CA VAL A 157 26.41 -4.28 2.36
C VAL A 157 26.59 -2.79 2.60
N MET A 158 25.53 -2.01 2.40
CA MET A 158 25.54 -0.58 2.64
C MET A 158 24.17 -0.06 3.08
N ASP A 159 24.18 1.04 3.81
CA ASP A 159 22.98 1.82 4.13
C ASP A 159 22.79 2.90 3.05
N VAL A 160 21.55 3.08 2.58
CA VAL A 160 21.20 4.11 1.58
C VAL A 160 20.41 5.20 2.28
N GLY A 161 20.98 6.40 2.34
CA GLY A 161 20.38 7.55 3.03
C GLY A 161 20.31 8.79 2.14
N GLY A 162 19.42 9.71 2.50
CA GLY A 162 19.26 11.00 1.86
C GLY A 162 20.17 12.08 2.45
N PRO A 163 20.03 13.33 1.99
CA PRO A 163 20.88 14.45 2.41
C PRO A 163 20.31 15.23 3.60
N VAL A 164 19.15 14.86 4.13
CA VAL A 164 18.50 15.57 5.25
C VAL A 164 19.19 15.24 6.57
N CYS A 165 19.39 16.25 7.42
CA CYS A 165 19.99 16.06 8.74
C CYS A 165 18.97 15.50 9.74
N GLU A 166 18.47 14.30 9.47
CA GLU A 166 17.47 13.59 10.26
C GLU A 166 17.84 12.10 10.34
N THR A 167 17.75 11.51 11.53
CA THR A 167 18.08 10.09 11.76
C THR A 167 17.19 9.14 10.94
N GLY A 168 15.99 9.58 10.63
CA GLY A 168 15.02 8.85 9.80
C GLY A 168 15.30 8.91 8.30
N ASP A 169 16.24 9.75 7.84
CA ASP A 169 16.48 9.95 6.40
C ASP A 169 17.26 8.80 5.77
N PHE A 170 16.57 7.69 5.57
CA PHE A 170 17.11 6.52 4.89
C PHE A 170 16.07 5.85 4.00
N PHE A 171 16.53 5.25 2.90
CA PHE A 171 15.74 4.38 2.03
C PHE A 171 15.92 2.90 2.34
N ALA A 172 17.13 2.52 2.78
CA ALA A 172 17.43 1.14 3.15
C ALA A 172 18.59 1.07 4.14
N ARG A 173 18.55 0.04 4.97
CA ARG A 173 19.67 -0.35 5.84
C ARG A 173 20.13 -1.75 5.48
N ASP A 174 21.44 -1.98 5.64
CA ASP A 174 22.08 -3.27 5.40
C ASP A 174 21.71 -3.88 4.02
N ARG A 175 21.61 -3.04 2.99
CA ARG A 175 21.21 -3.44 1.64
C ARG A 175 22.43 -3.94 0.86
N ARG A 176 22.30 -5.10 0.20
CA ARG A 176 23.30 -5.60 -0.75
C ARG A 176 23.15 -4.89 -2.10
N LEU A 177 24.15 -4.09 -2.44
CA LEU A 177 24.23 -3.38 -3.71
C LEU A 177 25.66 -3.50 -4.27
N PRO A 178 25.83 -3.45 -5.61
CA PRO A 178 27.16 -3.30 -6.16
C PRO A 178 27.75 -1.93 -5.75
N PRO A 179 29.07 -1.75 -5.78
CA PRO A 179 29.67 -0.45 -5.54
C PRO A 179 29.18 0.57 -6.56
N LEU A 180 28.69 1.70 -6.05
CA LEU A 180 28.20 2.83 -6.84
C LEU A 180 29.05 4.04 -6.53
N ASP A 181 29.34 4.83 -7.58
CA ASP A 181 30.17 6.04 -7.49
C ASP A 181 29.32 7.32 -7.64
N PRO A 182 29.79 8.47 -7.18
CA PRO A 182 29.10 9.74 -7.36
C PRO A 182 28.70 10.00 -8.82
N GLY A 183 27.44 10.32 -9.04
CA GLY A 183 26.84 10.50 -10.36
C GLY A 183 26.10 9.26 -10.89
N ASP A 184 26.29 8.10 -10.31
CA ASP A 184 25.50 6.92 -10.67
C ASP A 184 24.03 7.09 -10.28
N LEU A 185 23.15 6.48 -11.06
CA LEU A 185 21.71 6.51 -10.85
C LEU A 185 21.22 5.19 -10.24
N LEU A 186 20.30 5.30 -9.31
CA LEU A 186 19.55 4.20 -8.78
C LEU A 186 18.03 4.44 -8.82
N ALA A 187 17.28 3.37 -8.88
CA ALA A 187 15.82 3.37 -8.80
C ALA A 187 15.37 2.68 -7.51
N VAL A 188 14.54 3.37 -6.73
CA VAL A 188 13.78 2.79 -5.62
C VAL A 188 12.46 2.32 -6.20
N MET A 189 12.26 0.99 -6.23
CA MET A 189 11.16 0.35 -6.93
C MET A 189 9.84 0.42 -6.14
N ASN A 190 8.73 0.16 -6.83
CA ASN A 190 7.39 0.09 -6.22
C ASN A 190 7.00 1.35 -5.44
N ALA A 191 7.39 2.53 -5.92
CA ALA A 191 7.13 3.83 -5.30
C ALA A 191 5.83 4.50 -5.77
N GLY A 192 5.01 3.84 -6.62
CA GLY A 192 3.81 4.43 -7.21
C GLY A 192 2.69 4.68 -6.19
N ALA A 193 2.57 3.83 -5.16
CA ALA A 193 1.59 4.04 -4.10
C ALA A 193 2.25 4.71 -2.89
N TYR A 194 1.66 5.83 -2.45
CA TYR A 194 2.09 6.60 -1.27
C TYR A 194 3.55 7.08 -1.32
N GLY A 195 4.14 7.17 -2.52
CA GLY A 195 5.37 7.87 -2.76
C GLY A 195 5.09 9.37 -2.93
N PHE A 196 4.84 9.81 -4.15
CA PHE A 196 4.61 11.23 -4.45
C PHE A 196 3.47 11.86 -3.63
N VAL A 197 2.33 11.17 -3.46
CA VAL A 197 1.17 11.70 -2.72
C VAL A 197 1.44 11.96 -1.24
N ALA A 198 2.41 11.26 -0.65
CA ALA A 198 2.84 11.47 0.74
C ALA A 198 4.14 12.29 0.84
N ALA A 199 4.67 12.78 -0.27
CA ALA A 199 5.83 13.67 -0.28
C ALA A 199 5.51 15.01 0.41
N SER A 200 6.52 15.61 1.00
CA SER A 200 6.40 16.88 1.74
C SER A 200 7.56 17.82 1.45
N ASN A 201 7.38 19.06 1.83
CA ASN A 201 8.45 20.07 1.86
C ASN A 201 9.03 20.12 3.28
N TYR A 202 9.96 19.23 3.56
CA TYR A 202 10.64 19.15 4.85
C TYR A 202 11.84 20.08 4.90
#